data_02440807c99a93c5b98708a09835176a
#
_entry.id   02440807c99a93c5b98708a09835176a
#
_cell.length_a   1.000
_cell.length_b   1.000
_cell.length_c   1.000
_cell.angle_alpha   90.00
_cell.angle_beta   90.00
_cell.angle_gamma   90.00
#
_symmetry.space_group_name_H-M   'P 1'
#
loop_
_entity.id
_entity.type
_entity.pdbx_description
1 polymer ?
#
loop_
_entity_poly.entity_id
_entity_poly.type
_entity_poly.pdbx_seq_one_letter_code
_entity_poly.pdbx_strand_id
1 'polypeptide(L)'
;CPELLMALFRQEVPEVAEEIVQIKNAAREPGVRAKIAVVSTDSDVDPVGACVGVKGARVQNVVQELRGEKIDIVPWDSDETRFVCNALAPAEVQRVLIDEHNHSMEIVVADNQLSLAIGKKGQNVKLASMLTSWKLDIVSETRMAKRLEDSKKLLMAIEGMNDTLAQSLYHYNLSVEAVAQADVTELSGVPGFSVEKAQEIKEAAARLIASGRLTEMKRKIQEEERATIEKQQQARFSADAVFERLKAEVKAHQQRQKTDEPEAAAAPKAGEPTGDSGSGAAPAGE
;
A
#
# COMPACT_ATOMS: atom_id res chain seq x y z
N CYS A 1 17.41 -11.03 -11.31
CA CYS A 1 17.59 -9.59 -11.53
C CYS A 1 16.38 -9.00 -12.26
N PRO A 2 16.13 -7.67 -12.20
CA PRO A 2 15.03 -7.02 -12.91
C PRO A 2 15.09 -7.19 -14.44
N GLU A 3 16.29 -7.25 -15.02
CA GLU A 3 16.51 -7.40 -16.46
C GLU A 3 15.95 -8.71 -17.02
N LEU A 4 15.99 -9.78 -16.23
CA LEU A 4 15.37 -11.06 -16.61
C LEU A 4 13.86 -10.90 -16.78
N LEU A 5 13.21 -10.20 -15.85
CA LEU A 5 11.78 -9.92 -15.91
C LEU A 5 11.43 -9.12 -17.16
N MET A 6 12.20 -8.07 -17.45
CA MET A 6 12.01 -7.24 -18.65
C MET A 6 12.20 -8.04 -19.94
N ALA A 7 13.19 -8.95 -19.97
CA ALA A 7 13.44 -9.82 -21.13
C ALA A 7 12.28 -10.79 -21.36
N LEU A 8 11.70 -11.37 -20.30
CA LEU A 8 10.53 -12.25 -20.42
C LEU A 8 9.32 -11.51 -20.97
N PHE A 9 9.05 -10.28 -20.49
CA PHE A 9 7.97 -9.47 -21.07
C PHE A 9 8.21 -9.13 -22.54
N ARG A 10 9.46 -8.86 -22.95
CA ARG A 10 9.79 -8.61 -24.36
C ARG A 10 9.55 -9.85 -25.24
N GLN A 11 9.69 -11.05 -24.72
CA GLN A 11 9.38 -12.28 -25.43
C GLN A 11 7.89 -12.57 -25.53
N GLU A 12 7.14 -12.27 -24.46
CA GLU A 12 5.74 -12.65 -24.35
C GLU A 12 4.78 -11.58 -24.93
N VAL A 13 5.20 -10.30 -24.95
CA VAL A 13 4.36 -9.16 -25.33
C VAL A 13 4.89 -8.53 -26.61
N PRO A 14 4.21 -8.74 -27.78
CA PRO A 14 4.65 -8.17 -29.05
C PRO A 14 4.82 -6.66 -29.02
N GLU A 15 3.90 -5.94 -28.36
CA GLU A 15 3.92 -4.48 -28.24
C GLU A 15 5.17 -3.99 -27.47
N VAL A 16 5.73 -4.81 -26.56
CA VAL A 16 7.01 -4.53 -25.90
C VAL A 16 8.19 -4.85 -26.81
N ALA A 17 8.12 -5.92 -27.61
CA ALA A 17 9.14 -6.26 -28.60
C ALA A 17 9.27 -5.20 -29.70
N GLU A 18 8.15 -4.61 -30.11
CA GLU A 18 8.02 -3.55 -31.13
C GLU A 18 8.29 -2.14 -30.56
N GLU A 19 8.59 -2.02 -29.26
CA GLU A 19 8.84 -0.75 -28.55
C GLU A 19 7.65 0.21 -28.51
N ILE A 20 6.45 -0.23 -28.87
CA ILE A 20 5.19 0.53 -28.69
C ILE A 20 4.91 0.69 -27.20
N VAL A 21 5.03 -0.41 -26.43
CA VAL A 21 5.01 -0.39 -24.96
C VAL A 21 6.44 -0.47 -24.43
N GLN A 22 6.80 0.47 -23.59
CA GLN A 22 8.13 0.54 -22.98
C GLN A 22 8.06 0.18 -21.51
N ILE A 23 8.96 -0.68 -21.04
CA ILE A 23 9.17 -0.93 -19.61
C ILE A 23 10.22 0.07 -19.12
N LYS A 24 9.79 1.07 -18.32
CA LYS A 24 10.64 2.13 -17.80
C LYS A 24 11.50 1.67 -16.64
N ASN A 25 10.95 0.84 -15.76
CA ASN A 25 11.67 0.32 -14.61
C ASN A 25 11.05 -0.99 -14.13
N ALA A 26 11.80 -1.76 -13.35
CA ALA A 26 11.34 -3.00 -12.72
C ALA A 26 11.95 -3.16 -11.32
N ALA A 27 11.12 -3.51 -10.35
CA ALA A 27 11.52 -3.84 -8.99
C ALA A 27 11.13 -5.28 -8.69
N ARG A 28 12.04 -6.06 -8.08
CA ARG A 28 11.83 -7.49 -7.93
C ARG A 28 12.36 -8.02 -6.60
N GLU A 29 11.56 -8.83 -5.94
CA GLU A 29 11.96 -9.72 -4.88
C GLU A 29 11.83 -11.17 -5.40
N PRO A 30 12.95 -11.78 -5.81
CA PRO A 30 12.94 -13.06 -6.52
C PRO A 30 12.16 -14.15 -5.78
N GLY A 31 11.30 -14.86 -6.52
CA GLY A 31 10.48 -15.95 -5.99
C GLY A 31 9.28 -15.52 -5.17
N VAL A 32 9.05 -14.22 -5.01
CA VAL A 32 7.95 -13.68 -4.19
C VAL A 32 7.05 -12.76 -5.00
N ARG A 33 7.56 -11.59 -5.37
CA ARG A 33 6.79 -10.57 -6.08
C ARG A 33 7.68 -9.60 -6.85
N ALA A 34 7.16 -9.07 -7.95
CA ALA A 34 7.79 -8.02 -8.73
C ALA A 34 6.78 -6.94 -9.13
N LYS A 35 7.29 -5.76 -9.45
CA LYS A 35 6.54 -4.67 -10.08
C LYS A 35 7.29 -4.22 -11.32
N ILE A 36 6.57 -3.94 -12.42
CA ILE A 36 7.11 -3.32 -13.63
C ILE A 36 6.36 -2.02 -13.92
N ALA A 37 7.08 -1.00 -14.35
CA ALA A 37 6.51 0.28 -14.78
C ALA A 37 6.47 0.32 -16.29
N VAL A 38 5.28 0.47 -16.86
CA VAL A 38 5.05 0.44 -18.31
C VAL A 38 4.41 1.73 -18.80
N VAL A 39 4.78 2.15 -19.99
CA VAL A 39 4.18 3.29 -20.70
C VAL A 39 4.04 2.96 -22.17
N SER A 40 3.02 3.48 -22.82
CA SER A 40 2.88 3.41 -24.28
C SER A 40 3.42 4.67 -24.94
N THR A 41 4.04 4.52 -26.11
CA THR A 41 4.40 5.61 -27.01
C THR A 41 3.22 5.98 -27.93
N ASP A 42 2.23 5.10 -28.04
CA ASP A 42 1.01 5.26 -28.79
C ASP A 42 -0.18 5.45 -27.83
N SER A 43 -0.93 6.55 -28.00
CA SER A 43 -2.08 6.89 -27.16
C SER A 43 -3.24 5.87 -27.26
N ASP A 44 -3.32 5.14 -28.36
CA ASP A 44 -4.39 4.17 -28.62
C ASP A 44 -4.10 2.80 -28.00
N VAL A 45 -2.90 2.59 -27.46
CA VAL A 45 -2.46 1.33 -26.85
C VAL A 45 -2.41 1.46 -25.33
N ASP A 46 -3.25 0.69 -24.63
CA ASP A 46 -3.15 0.55 -23.17
C ASP A 46 -1.94 -0.31 -22.81
N PRO A 47 -0.90 0.26 -22.17
CA PRO A 47 0.32 -0.46 -21.84
C PRO A 47 0.11 -1.56 -20.78
N VAL A 48 -0.83 -1.35 -19.87
CA VAL A 48 -1.15 -2.33 -18.82
C VAL A 48 -1.90 -3.50 -19.42
N GLY A 49 -2.95 -3.22 -20.22
CA GLY A 49 -3.74 -4.23 -20.92
C GLY A 49 -2.92 -5.08 -21.88
N ALA A 50 -1.97 -4.49 -22.62
CA ALA A 50 -1.04 -5.19 -23.49
C ALA A 50 -0.17 -6.22 -22.73
N CYS A 51 0.38 -5.80 -21.59
CA CYS A 51 1.20 -6.69 -20.75
C CYS A 51 0.39 -7.75 -19.98
N VAL A 52 -0.84 -7.45 -19.58
CA VAL A 52 -1.74 -8.42 -18.92
C VAL A 52 -2.21 -9.48 -19.93
N GLY A 53 -2.62 -9.04 -21.13
CA GLY A 53 -3.17 -9.89 -22.16
C GLY A 53 -4.61 -10.35 -21.87
N VAL A 54 -5.20 -11.07 -22.83
CA VAL A 54 -6.58 -11.57 -22.72
C VAL A 54 -6.72 -12.48 -21.49
N LYS A 55 -7.60 -12.11 -20.55
CA LYS A 55 -7.83 -12.82 -19.28
C LYS A 55 -6.55 -13.07 -18.47
N GLY A 56 -5.52 -12.23 -18.65
CA GLY A 56 -4.26 -12.34 -17.94
C GLY A 56 -3.30 -13.40 -18.50
N ALA A 57 -3.52 -13.92 -19.70
CA ALA A 57 -2.72 -15.02 -20.25
C ALA A 57 -1.25 -14.67 -20.35
N ARG A 58 -0.89 -13.47 -20.86
CA ARG A 58 0.51 -13.07 -21.05
C ARG A 58 1.25 -12.93 -19.73
N VAL A 59 0.68 -12.22 -18.77
CA VAL A 59 1.32 -12.08 -17.44
C VAL A 59 1.43 -13.42 -16.73
N GLN A 60 0.45 -14.34 -16.91
CA GLN A 60 0.51 -15.67 -16.31
C GLN A 60 1.63 -16.54 -16.91
N ASN A 61 1.91 -16.43 -18.20
CA ASN A 61 3.04 -17.13 -18.82
C ASN A 61 4.37 -16.67 -18.18
N VAL A 62 4.56 -15.36 -18.01
CA VAL A 62 5.76 -14.83 -17.32
C VAL A 62 5.81 -15.28 -15.85
N VAL A 63 4.68 -15.29 -15.13
CA VAL A 63 4.59 -15.79 -13.76
C VAL A 63 5.00 -17.26 -13.68
N GLN A 64 4.60 -18.11 -14.64
CA GLN A 64 4.96 -19.52 -14.69
C GLN A 64 6.47 -19.71 -14.92
N GLU A 65 7.07 -18.96 -15.86
CA GLU A 65 8.53 -18.97 -16.10
C GLU A 65 9.32 -18.57 -14.84
N LEU A 66 8.77 -17.68 -14.02
CA LEU A 66 9.34 -17.25 -12.76
C LEU A 66 8.91 -18.12 -11.55
N ARG A 67 8.35 -19.32 -11.82
CA ARG A 67 7.94 -20.30 -10.79
C ARG A 67 6.92 -19.77 -9.78
N GLY A 68 5.97 -18.97 -10.25
CA GLY A 68 4.86 -18.46 -9.43
C GLY A 68 5.13 -17.12 -8.75
N GLU A 69 6.17 -16.39 -9.13
CA GLU A 69 6.42 -15.02 -8.68
C GLU A 69 5.30 -14.09 -9.15
N LYS A 70 4.63 -13.41 -8.22
CA LYS A 70 3.54 -12.50 -8.55
C LYS A 70 4.06 -11.22 -9.20
N ILE A 71 3.39 -10.75 -10.24
CA ILE A 71 3.81 -9.56 -10.98
C ILE A 71 2.70 -8.52 -10.97
N ASP A 72 3.03 -7.31 -10.52
CA ASP A 72 2.17 -6.13 -10.62
C ASP A 72 2.64 -5.27 -11.80
N ILE A 73 1.74 -4.97 -12.72
CA ILE A 73 1.99 -4.09 -13.85
C ILE A 73 1.48 -2.70 -13.48
N VAL A 74 2.36 -1.72 -13.46
CA VAL A 74 2.11 -0.36 -12.98
C VAL A 74 2.20 0.61 -14.15
N PRO A 75 1.17 1.44 -14.40
CA PRO A 75 1.29 2.51 -15.38
C PRO A 75 2.34 3.53 -14.90
N TRP A 76 3.35 3.76 -15.73
CA TRP A 76 4.33 4.80 -15.48
C TRP A 76 3.73 6.18 -15.77
N ASP A 77 4.10 7.19 -14.99
CA ASP A 77 3.70 8.57 -15.20
C ASP A 77 4.94 9.48 -15.06
N SER A 78 4.96 10.56 -15.82
CA SER A 78 6.00 11.59 -15.70
C SER A 78 5.86 12.43 -14.43
N ASP A 79 4.65 12.52 -13.89
CA ASP A 79 4.39 13.06 -12.56
C ASP A 79 4.75 12.00 -11.51
N GLU A 80 5.82 12.26 -10.77
CA GLU A 80 6.36 11.33 -9.76
C GLU A 80 5.33 10.99 -8.68
N THR A 81 4.48 11.94 -8.31
CA THR A 81 3.39 11.74 -7.33
C THR A 81 2.38 10.72 -7.86
N ARG A 82 1.94 10.89 -9.10
CA ARG A 82 1.02 9.94 -9.74
C ARG A 82 1.66 8.58 -9.92
N PHE A 83 2.92 8.54 -10.32
CA PHE A 83 3.64 7.29 -10.47
C PHE A 83 3.77 6.53 -9.13
N VAL A 84 4.07 7.21 -8.03
CA VAL A 84 4.09 6.62 -6.68
C VAL A 84 2.71 6.10 -6.27
N CYS A 85 1.64 6.87 -6.52
CA CYS A 85 0.27 6.41 -6.25
C CYS A 85 -0.07 5.14 -7.04
N ASN A 86 0.27 5.10 -8.34
CA ASN A 86 0.09 3.92 -9.18
C ASN A 86 0.89 2.71 -8.65
N ALA A 87 2.13 2.94 -8.21
CA ALA A 87 2.99 1.89 -7.69
C ALA A 87 2.51 1.29 -6.36
N LEU A 88 1.72 2.03 -5.57
CA LEU A 88 1.14 1.57 -4.32
C LEU A 88 -0.20 0.84 -4.49
N ALA A 89 -0.76 0.82 -5.70
CA ALA A 89 -1.99 0.08 -5.97
C ALA A 89 -1.91 -1.36 -5.42
N PRO A 90 -3.03 -1.91 -4.92
CA PRO A 90 -4.40 -1.42 -4.96
C PRO A 90 -4.79 -0.49 -3.79
N ALA A 91 -3.83 0.00 -2.99
CA ALA A 91 -4.13 0.94 -1.91
C ALA A 91 -4.46 2.33 -2.48
N GLU A 92 -5.48 2.96 -1.90
CA GLU A 92 -5.90 4.31 -2.26
C GLU A 92 -5.12 5.34 -1.43
N VAL A 93 -4.40 6.22 -2.12
CA VAL A 93 -3.64 7.31 -1.52
C VAL A 93 -4.51 8.55 -1.43
N GLN A 94 -4.55 9.19 -0.26
CA GLN A 94 -5.33 10.40 -0.05
C GLN A 94 -4.49 11.67 -0.21
N ARG A 95 -3.25 11.62 0.25
CA ARG A 95 -2.33 12.76 0.20
C ARG A 95 -0.90 12.29 0.07
N VAL A 96 -0.10 13.05 -0.66
CA VAL A 96 1.35 12.87 -0.77
C VAL A 96 2.03 14.16 -0.33
N LEU A 97 2.98 14.05 0.58
CA LEU A 97 3.84 15.12 1.02
C LEU A 97 5.25 14.83 0.49
N ILE A 98 5.78 15.75 -0.30
CA ILE A 98 7.07 15.57 -0.99
C ILE A 98 8.15 16.32 -0.22
N ASP A 99 9.26 15.66 0.05
CA ASP A 99 10.49 16.23 0.56
C ASP A 99 11.59 16.03 -0.51
N GLU A 100 11.77 17.02 -1.34
CA GLU A 100 12.75 17.00 -2.43
C GLU A 100 14.19 16.92 -1.92
N HIS A 101 14.49 17.55 -0.76
CA HIS A 101 15.84 17.55 -0.20
C HIS A 101 16.30 16.15 0.22
N ASN A 102 15.41 15.37 0.82
CA ASN A 102 15.70 14.02 1.28
C ASN A 102 15.30 12.95 0.26
N HIS A 103 14.78 13.36 -0.90
CA HIS A 103 14.24 12.48 -1.94
C HIS A 103 13.26 11.46 -1.36
N SER A 104 12.31 11.96 -0.56
CA SER A 104 11.34 11.15 0.18
C SER A 104 9.92 11.68 0.03
N MET A 105 8.97 10.76 0.06
CA MET A 105 7.55 11.07 0.06
C MET A 105 6.86 10.42 1.26
N GLU A 106 6.10 11.21 2.01
CA GLU A 106 5.20 10.71 3.04
C GLU A 106 3.80 10.54 2.43
N ILE A 107 3.30 9.32 2.46
CA ILE A 107 2.06 8.90 1.81
C ILE A 107 0.98 8.72 2.87
N VAL A 108 -0.04 9.56 2.83
CA VAL A 108 -1.17 9.48 3.74
C VAL A 108 -2.28 8.64 3.13
N VAL A 109 -2.68 7.62 3.86
CA VAL A 109 -3.75 6.69 3.47
C VAL A 109 -4.81 6.59 4.57
N ALA A 110 -6.04 6.20 4.22
CA ALA A 110 -7.05 5.88 5.21
C ALA A 110 -6.58 4.73 6.12
N ASP A 111 -7.02 4.70 7.38
CA ASP A 111 -6.57 3.68 8.36
C ASP A 111 -6.82 2.24 7.89
N ASN A 112 -7.94 2.00 7.20
CA ASN A 112 -8.29 0.70 6.61
C ASN A 112 -7.39 0.32 5.42
N GLN A 113 -6.75 1.28 4.76
CA GLN A 113 -5.85 1.08 3.61
C GLN A 113 -4.39 0.89 4.03
N LEU A 114 -4.03 1.24 5.28
CA LEU A 114 -2.64 1.21 5.76
C LEU A 114 -1.97 -0.16 5.56
N SER A 115 -2.66 -1.23 5.93
CA SER A 115 -2.12 -2.59 5.78
C SER A 115 -1.94 -3.00 4.34
N LEU A 116 -2.80 -2.51 3.44
CA LEU A 116 -2.75 -2.78 2.00
C LEU A 116 -1.59 -2.01 1.35
N ALA A 117 -1.44 -0.72 1.72
CA ALA A 117 -0.35 0.13 1.23
C ALA A 117 1.03 -0.42 1.62
N ILE A 118 1.20 -0.83 2.87
CA ILE A 118 2.43 -1.45 3.36
C ILE A 118 2.64 -2.83 2.73
N GLY A 119 1.57 -3.63 2.65
CA GLY A 119 1.61 -5.01 2.19
C GLY A 119 2.20 -5.99 3.21
N LYS A 120 2.10 -7.30 2.92
CA LYS A 120 2.65 -8.36 3.77
C LYS A 120 4.17 -8.17 3.93
N LYS A 121 4.65 -8.07 5.16
CA LYS A 121 6.08 -7.83 5.48
C LYS A 121 6.68 -6.58 4.82
N GLY A 122 5.86 -5.57 4.52
CA GLY A 122 6.33 -4.35 3.87
C GLY A 122 6.64 -4.49 2.37
N GLN A 123 6.22 -5.56 1.72
CA GLN A 123 6.59 -5.86 0.32
C GLN A 123 6.06 -4.83 -0.67
N ASN A 124 4.82 -4.35 -0.47
CA ASN A 124 4.22 -3.41 -1.43
C ASN A 124 4.97 -2.08 -1.43
N VAL A 125 5.17 -1.48 -0.25
CA VAL A 125 5.90 -0.21 -0.13
C VAL A 125 7.38 -0.35 -0.53
N LYS A 126 8.04 -1.47 -0.19
CA LYS A 126 9.43 -1.73 -0.57
C LYS A 126 9.60 -1.80 -2.08
N LEU A 127 8.76 -2.57 -2.77
CA LEU A 127 8.80 -2.69 -4.24
C LEU A 127 8.41 -1.37 -4.93
N ALA A 128 7.42 -0.63 -4.39
CA ALA A 128 7.06 0.69 -4.89
C ALA A 128 8.24 1.67 -4.76
N SER A 129 8.90 1.71 -3.60
CA SER A 129 10.09 2.53 -3.38
C SER A 129 11.23 2.19 -4.35
N MET A 130 11.50 0.89 -4.57
CA MET A 130 12.52 0.45 -5.54
C MET A 130 12.14 0.80 -6.99
N LEU A 131 10.84 0.71 -7.33
CA LEU A 131 10.34 0.98 -8.68
C LEU A 131 10.40 2.46 -9.02
N THR A 132 10.04 3.32 -8.07
CA THR A 132 9.97 4.77 -8.25
C THR A 132 11.26 5.51 -7.91
N SER A 133 12.20 4.82 -7.23
CA SER A 133 13.45 5.37 -6.69
C SER A 133 13.24 6.43 -5.60
N TRP A 134 12.02 6.56 -5.06
CA TRP A 134 11.70 7.44 -3.94
C TRP A 134 11.68 6.67 -2.63
N LYS A 135 12.16 7.29 -1.57
CA LYS A 135 11.98 6.77 -0.20
C LYS A 135 10.53 7.04 0.22
N LEU A 136 9.76 5.99 0.45
CA LEU A 136 8.34 6.08 0.78
C LEU A 136 8.10 5.78 2.26
N ASP A 137 7.39 6.67 2.96
CA ASP A 137 6.87 6.46 4.31
C ASP A 137 5.34 6.47 4.28
N ILE A 138 4.72 5.40 4.78
CA ILE A 138 3.26 5.26 4.75
C ILE A 138 2.70 5.58 6.12
N VAL A 139 1.80 6.55 6.16
CA VAL A 139 1.16 7.05 7.39
C VAL A 139 -0.35 6.99 7.27
N SER A 140 -1.05 6.59 8.34
CA SER A 140 -2.51 6.68 8.36
C SER A 140 -2.99 8.10 8.67
N GLU A 141 -4.21 8.42 8.24
CA GLU A 141 -4.85 9.72 8.55
C GLU A 141 -4.90 9.99 10.05
N THR A 142 -5.29 8.98 10.84
CA THR A 142 -5.34 9.11 12.31
C THR A 142 -3.96 9.43 12.89
N ARG A 143 -2.91 8.78 12.39
CA ARG A 143 -1.54 9.06 12.84
C ARG A 143 -1.08 10.45 12.42
N MET A 144 -1.41 10.87 11.20
CA MET A 144 -1.09 12.22 10.71
C MET A 144 -1.81 13.29 11.52
N ALA A 145 -3.11 13.10 11.80
CA ALA A 145 -3.90 13.99 12.63
C ALA A 145 -3.32 14.10 14.06
N LYS A 146 -2.91 12.96 14.65
CA LYS A 146 -2.26 12.95 15.96
C LYS A 146 -0.93 13.70 15.95
N ARG A 147 -0.08 13.51 14.96
CA ARG A 147 1.18 14.27 14.80
C ARG A 147 0.94 15.78 14.74
N LEU A 148 -0.12 16.19 14.00
CA LEU A 148 -0.53 17.59 13.94
C LEU A 148 -0.93 18.11 15.32
N GLU A 149 -1.78 17.38 16.04
CA GLU A 149 -2.23 17.73 17.39
C GLU A 149 -1.06 17.82 18.37
N ASP A 150 -0.16 16.85 18.35
CA ASP A 150 1.01 16.80 19.22
C ASP A 150 2.00 17.96 18.90
N SER A 151 2.24 18.25 17.62
CA SER A 151 3.02 19.40 17.20
C SER A 151 2.41 20.71 17.67
N LYS A 152 1.09 20.86 17.53
CA LYS A 152 0.35 22.01 18.02
C LYS A 152 0.43 22.16 19.54
N LYS A 153 0.31 21.07 20.31
CA LYS A 153 0.50 21.08 21.78
C LYS A 153 1.89 21.57 22.18
N LEU A 154 2.94 21.14 21.46
CA LEU A 154 4.31 21.58 21.72
C LEU A 154 4.48 23.08 21.41
N LEU A 155 3.95 23.57 20.30
CA LEU A 155 3.99 25.01 19.94
C LEU A 155 3.19 25.86 20.93
N MET A 156 2.01 25.40 21.37
CA MET A 156 1.18 26.08 22.38
C MET A 156 1.82 26.15 23.76
N ALA A 157 2.88 25.36 24.04
CA ALA A 157 3.65 25.45 25.28
C ALA A 157 4.60 26.67 25.33
N ILE A 158 4.81 27.33 24.19
CA ILE A 158 5.58 28.58 24.11
C ILE A 158 4.72 29.69 24.70
N GLU A 159 5.30 30.47 25.64
CA GLU A 159 4.63 31.59 26.26
C GLU A 159 4.26 32.68 25.22
N GLY A 160 3.02 33.15 25.25
CA GLY A 160 2.51 34.13 24.28
C GLY A 160 2.04 33.56 22.94
N MET A 161 2.09 32.22 22.76
CA MET A 161 1.53 31.52 21.60
C MET A 161 0.00 31.47 21.67
N ASN A 162 -0.64 31.57 20.52
CA ASN A 162 -2.07 31.31 20.37
C ASN A 162 -2.33 30.27 19.27
N ASP A 163 -3.57 29.81 19.17
CA ASP A 163 -3.95 28.73 18.24
C ASP A 163 -3.66 29.08 16.78
N THR A 164 -3.95 30.34 16.37
CA THR A 164 -3.75 30.84 15.01
C THR A 164 -2.25 30.87 14.64
N LEU A 165 -1.42 31.39 15.55
CA LEU A 165 0.04 31.45 15.34
C LEU A 165 0.65 30.04 15.33
N ALA A 166 0.23 29.15 16.22
CA ALA A 166 0.68 27.75 16.24
C ALA A 166 0.31 27.02 14.95
N GLN A 167 -0.88 27.27 14.41
CA GLN A 167 -1.31 26.71 13.14
C GLN A 167 -0.50 27.27 11.95
N SER A 168 -0.22 28.57 11.95
CA SER A 168 0.64 29.18 10.93
C SER A 168 2.05 28.58 10.96
N LEU A 169 2.69 28.47 12.12
CA LEU A 169 4.03 27.86 12.25
C LEU A 169 4.03 26.40 11.78
N TYR A 170 2.98 25.64 12.10
CA TYR A 170 2.84 24.27 11.63
C TYR A 170 2.77 24.19 10.10
N HIS A 171 2.02 25.07 9.44
CA HIS A 171 1.94 25.12 7.97
C HIS A 171 3.29 25.45 7.31
N TYR A 172 4.14 26.19 8.00
CA TYR A 172 5.51 26.48 7.57
C TYR A 172 6.52 25.42 8.04
N ASN A 173 6.02 24.29 8.59
CA ASN A 173 6.84 23.17 9.09
C ASN A 173 7.88 23.58 10.16
N LEU A 174 7.56 24.61 10.95
CA LEU A 174 8.43 25.13 11.99
C LEU A 174 8.15 24.44 13.33
N SER A 175 9.12 23.70 13.83
CA SER A 175 9.10 23.10 15.20
C SER A 175 9.50 24.15 16.25
N VAL A 176 9.29 23.85 17.53
CA VAL A 176 9.72 24.71 18.64
C VAL A 176 11.21 25.02 18.57
N GLU A 177 12.03 24.03 18.21
CA GLU A 177 13.47 24.23 18.04
C GLU A 177 13.81 25.11 16.84
N ALA A 178 13.11 24.92 15.73
CA ALA A 178 13.27 25.75 14.53
C ALA A 178 12.90 27.21 14.83
N VAL A 179 11.79 27.43 15.56
CA VAL A 179 11.37 28.80 16.00
C VAL A 179 12.42 29.44 16.89
N ALA A 180 13.05 28.70 17.80
CA ALA A 180 14.10 29.25 18.66
C ALA A 180 15.39 29.60 17.91
N GLN A 181 15.67 28.99 16.77
CA GLN A 181 16.88 29.20 15.95
C GLN A 181 16.66 30.13 14.75
N ALA A 182 15.41 30.25 14.27
CA ALA A 182 15.07 31.04 13.08
C ALA A 182 15.43 32.54 13.27
N ASP A 183 15.67 33.22 12.16
CA ASP A 183 15.82 34.67 12.18
C ASP A 183 14.46 35.36 12.38
N VAL A 184 14.49 36.51 13.12
CA VAL A 184 13.28 37.30 13.37
C VAL A 184 12.60 37.73 12.09
N THR A 185 13.37 38.04 11.08
CA THR A 185 12.90 38.40 9.71
C THR A 185 12.16 37.24 9.04
N GLU A 186 12.65 36.01 9.20
CA GLU A 186 12.00 34.79 8.71
C GLU A 186 10.66 34.53 9.42
N LEU A 187 10.67 34.59 10.75
CA LEU A 187 9.46 34.43 11.55
C LEU A 187 8.41 35.51 11.28
N SER A 188 8.84 36.77 11.03
CA SER A 188 7.92 37.85 10.70
C SER A 188 7.27 37.71 9.32
N GLY A 189 7.85 36.88 8.44
CA GLY A 189 7.24 36.49 7.17
C GLY A 189 6.08 35.51 7.30
N VAL A 190 5.93 34.88 8.48
CA VAL A 190 4.83 33.95 8.74
C VAL A 190 3.54 34.76 9.01
N PRO A 191 2.41 34.43 8.38
CA PRO A 191 1.15 35.14 8.59
C PRO A 191 0.74 35.19 10.07
N GLY A 192 0.47 36.40 10.55
CA GLY A 192 0.06 36.65 11.93
C GLY A 192 1.21 37.06 12.87
N PHE A 193 2.46 37.09 12.41
CA PHE A 193 3.61 37.56 13.17
C PHE A 193 3.98 39.01 12.82
N SER A 194 4.12 39.88 13.82
CA SER A 194 4.87 41.11 13.72
C SER A 194 6.32 40.88 14.13
N VAL A 195 7.23 41.76 13.78
CA VAL A 195 8.65 41.67 14.16
C VAL A 195 8.83 41.57 15.68
N GLU A 196 8.06 42.37 16.45
CA GLU A 196 8.08 42.36 17.93
C GLU A 196 7.57 41.00 18.46
N LYS A 197 6.46 40.49 17.89
CA LYS A 197 5.89 39.19 18.28
C LYS A 197 6.82 38.02 17.91
N ALA A 198 7.48 38.11 16.77
CA ALA A 198 8.48 37.13 16.36
C ALA A 198 9.65 37.04 17.35
N GLN A 199 10.15 38.19 17.80
CA GLN A 199 11.22 38.26 18.80
C GLN A 199 10.75 37.67 20.14
N GLU A 200 9.57 38.06 20.63
CA GLU A 200 9.01 37.56 21.89
C GLU A 200 8.84 36.02 21.87
N ILE A 201 8.28 35.48 20.81
CA ILE A 201 8.03 34.04 20.63
C ILE A 201 9.35 33.27 20.51
N LYS A 202 10.33 33.79 19.79
CA LYS A 202 11.69 33.21 19.69
C LYS A 202 12.33 33.07 21.05
N GLU A 203 12.33 34.15 21.84
CA GLU A 203 12.90 34.13 23.21
C GLU A 203 12.16 33.18 24.14
N ALA A 204 10.81 33.15 24.05
CA ALA A 204 9.99 32.23 24.81
C ALA A 204 10.25 30.76 24.43
N ALA A 205 10.42 30.46 23.15
CA ALA A 205 10.80 29.14 22.68
C ALA A 205 12.18 28.73 23.22
N ALA A 206 13.16 29.61 23.19
CA ALA A 206 14.49 29.36 23.78
C ALA A 206 14.42 29.08 25.29
N ARG A 207 13.61 29.85 26.04
CA ARG A 207 13.37 29.60 27.48
C ARG A 207 12.69 28.24 27.73
N LEU A 208 11.72 27.87 26.89
CA LEU A 208 11.03 26.57 26.98
C LEU A 208 12.02 25.40 26.78
N ILE A 209 12.94 25.52 25.83
CA ILE A 209 14.00 24.52 25.57
C ILE A 209 14.95 24.45 26.76
N ALA A 210 15.46 25.61 27.21
CA ALA A 210 16.42 25.69 28.32
C ALA A 210 15.87 25.14 29.63
N SER A 211 14.58 25.26 29.89
CA SER A 211 13.91 24.69 31.06
C SER A 211 13.82 23.16 31.09
N GLY A 212 14.15 22.47 29.97
CA GLY A 212 13.97 21.04 29.83
C GLY A 212 12.52 20.56 29.68
N ARG A 213 11.55 21.46 29.79
CA ARG A 213 10.11 21.15 29.73
C ARG A 213 9.71 20.60 28.36
N LEU A 214 10.29 21.13 27.27
CA LEU A 214 10.04 20.64 25.91
C LEU A 214 10.45 19.16 25.78
N THR A 215 11.63 18.79 26.31
CA THR A 215 12.14 17.41 26.27
C THR A 215 11.22 16.45 27.03
N GLU A 216 10.72 16.89 28.19
CA GLU A 216 9.77 16.09 28.99
C GLU A 216 8.42 15.91 28.24
N MET A 217 7.90 16.96 27.61
CA MET A 217 6.67 16.89 26.82
C MET A 217 6.83 15.93 25.63
N LYS A 218 7.95 16.04 24.89
CA LYS A 218 8.24 15.11 23.78
C LYS A 218 8.36 13.66 24.26
N ARG A 219 8.99 13.43 25.40
CA ARG A 219 9.09 12.09 25.99
C ARG A 219 7.70 11.51 26.30
N LYS A 220 6.80 12.29 26.91
CA LYS A 220 5.42 11.86 27.22
C LYS A 220 4.65 11.51 25.95
N ILE A 221 4.74 12.34 24.88
CA ILE A 221 4.12 12.07 23.60
C ILE A 221 4.64 10.76 23.00
N GLN A 222 5.94 10.53 23.02
CA GLN A 222 6.54 9.30 22.54
C GLN A 222 6.11 8.06 23.32
N GLU A 223 6.00 8.17 24.64
CA GLU A 223 5.54 7.08 25.52
C GLU A 223 4.06 6.74 25.22
N GLU A 224 3.20 7.75 25.03
CA GLU A 224 1.80 7.56 24.62
C GLU A 224 1.69 6.92 23.22
N GLU A 225 2.53 7.35 22.27
CA GLU A 225 2.55 6.77 20.92
C GLU A 225 2.99 5.30 20.98
N ARG A 226 4.04 4.96 21.72
CA ARG A 226 4.50 3.57 21.91
C ARG A 226 3.41 2.70 22.54
N ALA A 227 2.79 3.17 23.61
CA ALA A 227 1.71 2.44 24.27
C ALA A 227 0.51 2.21 23.34
N THR A 228 0.21 3.17 22.45
CA THR A 228 -0.86 3.03 21.45
C THR A 228 -0.50 1.99 20.39
N ILE A 229 0.75 2.01 19.90
CA ILE A 229 1.24 1.04 18.91
C ILE A 229 1.25 -0.37 19.50
N GLU A 230 1.72 -0.55 20.74
CA GLU A 230 1.73 -1.84 21.44
C GLU A 230 0.31 -2.40 21.61
N LYS A 231 -0.65 -1.57 22.01
CA LYS A 231 -2.08 -1.96 22.12
C LYS A 231 -2.65 -2.38 20.76
N GLN A 232 -2.35 -1.65 19.70
CA GLN A 232 -2.79 -1.99 18.35
C GLN A 232 -2.16 -3.28 17.84
N GLN A 233 -0.88 -3.51 18.11
CA GLN A 233 -0.20 -4.76 17.76
C GLN A 233 -0.80 -5.95 18.53
N GLN A 234 -1.04 -5.80 19.83
CA GLN A 234 -1.65 -6.84 20.66
C GLN A 234 -3.09 -7.18 20.20
N ALA A 235 -3.87 -6.16 19.85
CA ALA A 235 -5.22 -6.34 19.28
C ALA A 235 -5.18 -7.08 17.92
N ARG A 236 -4.20 -6.77 17.06
CA ARG A 236 -3.99 -7.50 15.79
C ARG A 236 -3.61 -8.96 16.01
N PHE A 237 -2.64 -9.23 16.91
CA PHE A 237 -2.25 -10.61 17.23
C PHE A 237 -3.42 -11.44 17.77
N SER A 238 -4.28 -10.85 18.60
CA SER A 238 -5.48 -11.53 19.10
C SER A 238 -6.52 -11.75 18.01
N ALA A 239 -6.72 -10.80 17.10
CA ALA A 239 -7.65 -10.93 15.98
C ALA A 239 -7.18 -11.98 14.96
N ASP A 240 -5.88 -12.00 14.63
CA ASP A 240 -5.29 -13.02 13.76
C ASP A 240 -5.39 -14.43 14.38
N ALA A 241 -5.17 -14.56 15.69
CA ALA A 241 -5.33 -15.81 16.40
C ALA A 241 -6.78 -16.32 16.41
N VAL A 242 -7.75 -15.41 16.57
CA VAL A 242 -9.19 -15.73 16.48
C VAL A 242 -9.57 -16.14 15.06
N PHE A 243 -9.06 -15.43 14.05
CA PHE A 243 -9.32 -15.72 12.64
C PHE A 243 -8.74 -17.10 12.21
N GLU A 244 -7.53 -17.43 12.64
CA GLU A 244 -6.95 -18.77 12.37
C GLU A 244 -7.69 -19.90 13.11
N ARG A 245 -8.19 -19.64 14.33
CA ARG A 245 -9.09 -20.58 15.02
C ARG A 245 -10.37 -20.82 14.24
N LEU A 246 -11.06 -19.77 13.81
CA LEU A 246 -12.27 -19.85 13.01
C LEU A 246 -12.06 -20.59 11.68
N LYS A 247 -10.94 -20.33 10.99
CA LYS A 247 -10.57 -21.08 9.79
C LYS A 247 -10.36 -22.57 10.06
N ALA A 248 -9.71 -22.92 11.16
CA ALA A 248 -9.49 -24.30 11.54
C ALA A 248 -10.81 -25.02 11.86
N GLU A 249 -11.73 -24.35 12.56
CA GLU A 249 -13.07 -24.88 12.88
C GLU A 249 -13.91 -25.08 11.61
N VAL A 250 -13.94 -24.12 10.69
CA VAL A 250 -14.64 -24.24 9.40
C VAL A 250 -14.08 -25.41 8.58
N LYS A 251 -12.75 -25.55 8.54
CA LYS A 251 -12.11 -26.66 7.82
C LYS A 251 -12.42 -28.02 8.45
N ALA A 252 -12.45 -28.09 9.77
CA ALA A 252 -12.83 -29.30 10.50
C ALA A 252 -14.31 -29.66 10.27
N HIS A 253 -15.20 -28.67 10.22
CA HIS A 253 -16.62 -28.88 9.94
C HIS A 253 -16.85 -29.36 8.51
N GLN A 254 -16.17 -28.80 7.53
CA GLN A 254 -16.22 -29.25 6.14
C GLN A 254 -15.66 -30.65 5.94
N GLN A 255 -14.65 -31.06 6.71
CA GLN A 255 -14.13 -32.43 6.69
C GLN A 255 -15.10 -33.42 7.30
N ARG A 256 -15.79 -33.07 8.39
CA ARG A 256 -16.83 -33.93 9.01
C ARG A 256 -18.04 -34.14 8.10
N GLN A 257 -18.47 -33.10 7.38
CA GLN A 257 -19.56 -33.23 6.39
C GLN A 257 -19.21 -34.13 5.22
N LYS A 258 -17.94 -34.21 4.81
CA LYS A 258 -17.48 -35.11 3.74
C LYS A 258 -17.34 -36.58 4.19
N THR A 259 -17.19 -36.83 5.49
CA THR A 259 -17.11 -38.20 6.05
C THR A 259 -18.48 -38.75 6.44
N ASP A 260 -19.49 -37.89 6.58
CA ASP A 260 -20.88 -38.29 6.94
C ASP A 260 -21.81 -38.42 5.71
N GLU A 261 -21.32 -38.29 4.47
CA GLU A 261 -22.08 -38.71 3.30
C GLU A 261 -22.10 -40.25 3.26
N PRO A 262 -23.26 -40.90 3.42
CA PRO A 262 -23.33 -42.36 3.35
C PRO A 262 -23.03 -42.80 1.91
N GLU A 263 -22.06 -43.69 1.79
CA GLU A 263 -21.73 -44.45 0.57
C GLU A 263 -23.03 -44.97 -0.03
N ALA A 264 -23.56 -44.31 -1.08
CA ALA A 264 -24.77 -44.72 -1.75
C ALA A 264 -24.56 -46.10 -2.32
N ALA A 265 -25.31 -47.03 -1.73
CA ALA A 265 -25.35 -48.47 -1.97
C ALA A 265 -25.18 -48.79 -3.47
N ALA A 266 -24.23 -49.64 -3.77
CA ALA A 266 -24.10 -50.30 -5.05
C ALA A 266 -25.40 -51.11 -5.34
N ALA A 267 -26.13 -50.71 -6.36
CA ALA A 267 -27.24 -51.46 -6.88
C ALA A 267 -26.77 -52.80 -7.46
N PRO A 268 -27.45 -53.95 -7.16
CA PRO A 268 -27.07 -55.24 -7.73
C PRO A 268 -27.38 -55.29 -9.24
N LYS A 269 -26.44 -55.81 -10.01
CA LYS A 269 -26.64 -56.16 -11.42
C LYS A 269 -27.75 -57.22 -11.54
N ALA A 270 -28.86 -56.84 -12.15
CA ALA A 270 -29.91 -57.78 -12.59
C ALA A 270 -29.48 -58.40 -13.92
N GLY A 271 -29.64 -59.74 -13.94
CA GLY A 271 -29.21 -60.62 -15.01
C GLY A 271 -29.91 -60.44 -16.33
N GLU A 272 -29.22 -60.87 -17.36
CA GLU A 272 -29.77 -61.07 -18.72
C GLU A 272 -30.99 -61.99 -18.76
N PRO A 273 -31.92 -61.76 -19.67
CA PRO A 273 -32.67 -62.84 -20.28
C PRO A 273 -32.34 -63.02 -21.76
N THR A 274 -32.02 -64.23 -22.08
CA THR A 274 -31.87 -64.81 -23.41
C THR A 274 -33.22 -64.88 -24.18
N GLY A 275 -33.12 -64.59 -25.50
CA GLY A 275 -33.87 -65.24 -26.59
C GLY A 275 -35.32 -64.77 -26.79
N ASP A 276 -35.73 -64.35 -27.92
CA ASP A 276 -36.12 -65.12 -29.09
C ASP A 276 -36.76 -64.22 -30.17
N SER A 277 -36.56 -64.68 -31.35
CA SER A 277 -37.01 -64.29 -32.67
C SER A 277 -38.44 -63.73 -32.84
N GLY A 278 -38.61 -62.84 -33.80
CA GLY A 278 -39.91 -62.65 -34.47
C GLY A 278 -40.05 -61.43 -35.35
N SER A 279 -39.70 -61.62 -36.61
CA SER A 279 -40.19 -61.00 -37.84
C SER A 279 -41.30 -59.94 -37.80
N GLY A 280 -41.20 -58.90 -38.62
CA GLY A 280 -42.37 -58.27 -39.20
C GLY A 280 -42.26 -56.83 -39.65
N ALA A 281 -41.88 -56.64 -40.91
CA ALA A 281 -42.44 -55.67 -41.90
C ALA A 281 -42.58 -54.18 -41.51
N ALA A 282 -41.93 -53.33 -42.30
CA ALA A 282 -42.38 -52.00 -42.67
C ALA A 282 -43.74 -51.98 -43.39
N PRO A 283 -44.45 -50.85 -43.68
CA PRO A 283 -43.87 -49.66 -44.32
C PRO A 283 -44.49 -48.30 -43.96
N ALA A 284 -43.76 -47.26 -44.42
CA ALA A 284 -44.14 -46.03 -45.11
C ALA A 284 -45.27 -45.11 -44.58
N GLY A 285 -45.03 -43.84 -44.74
CA GLY A 285 -45.98 -42.77 -44.97
C GLY A 285 -45.92 -41.56 -44.12
N GLU A 286 -45.49 -40.57 -44.64
CA GLU A 286 -45.59 -39.13 -44.93
C GLU A 286 -44.70 -38.24 -44.07
#